data_29cdb685002e9fdc7501dd1bdad2112f
#
_entry.id   29cdb685002e9fdc7501dd1bdad2112f
#
_cell.length_a   1.000
_cell.length_b   1.000
_cell.length_c   1.000
_cell.angle_alpha   90.00
_cell.angle_beta   90.00
_cell.angle_gamma   90.00
#
_symmetry.space_group_name_H-M   'P 1'
#
loop_
_entity.id
_entity.type
_entity.pdbx_description
1 polymer ?
#
loop_
_entity_poly.entity_id
_entity_poly.type
_entity_poly.pdbx_seq_one_letter_code
_entity_poly.pdbx_strand_id
1 'polypeptide(L)'
;YLGWIFQGPLWSKGGAYSDEWDLKFTDDKTIKAVEWLKDITDEKNGYSYVGNDMAMEFGTGRAAATVLSTGDLAGLTDTAKFELGTAFLPNPTGEGACPTGGAGLAIPAGISKNRQLAAIKLIDFITNEENTCYWSQNVGYMPVRSTAVDNEDQKKFMKDNPNFETAIKQLPETRPQDNARVFLPGADQEIGGAFEKIVTNRDDVTKVLTDLQKTLQSIYDNQVKTVINK
;
A
#
# COMPACT_ATOMS: atom_id res chain seq x y z
N TYR A 1 -2.06 -4.10 6.48
CA TYR A 1 -1.48 -4.11 5.13
C TYR A 1 -2.38 -4.73 4.07
N LEU A 2 -3.15 -5.80 4.38
CA LEU A 2 -3.88 -6.57 3.35
C LEU A 2 -4.83 -5.69 2.52
N GLY A 3 -5.63 -4.83 3.16
CA GLY A 3 -6.53 -3.92 2.46
C GLY A 3 -5.82 -2.95 1.50
N TRP A 4 -4.55 -2.63 1.76
CA TRP A 4 -3.73 -1.80 0.88
C TRP A 4 -3.13 -2.60 -0.26
N ILE A 5 -2.35 -3.64 0.04
CA ILE A 5 -1.60 -4.40 -0.97
C ILE A 5 -2.53 -5.17 -1.92
N PHE A 6 -3.71 -5.56 -1.46
CA PHE A 6 -4.67 -6.27 -2.29
C PHE A 6 -5.28 -5.41 -3.41
N GLN A 7 -5.20 -4.09 -3.34
CA GLN A 7 -5.70 -3.22 -4.42
C GLN A 7 -5.04 -3.53 -5.77
N GLY A 8 -3.74 -3.84 -5.82
CA GLY A 8 -3.08 -4.23 -7.06
C GLY A 8 -3.72 -5.49 -7.71
N PRO A 9 -3.77 -6.63 -7.02
CA PRO A 9 -4.49 -7.83 -7.49
C PRO A 9 -5.98 -7.57 -7.78
N LEU A 10 -6.66 -6.76 -6.98
CA LEU A 10 -8.06 -6.40 -7.19
C LEU A 10 -8.26 -5.69 -8.52
N TRP A 11 -7.47 -4.65 -8.80
CA TRP A 11 -7.54 -3.90 -10.05
C TRP A 11 -7.18 -4.76 -11.24
N SER A 12 -6.18 -5.63 -11.15
CA SER A 12 -5.81 -6.55 -12.23
C SER A 12 -6.91 -7.57 -12.57
N LYS A 13 -7.87 -7.77 -11.67
CA LYS A 13 -9.08 -8.57 -11.89
C LYS A 13 -10.30 -7.72 -12.30
N GLY A 14 -10.08 -6.42 -12.49
CA GLY A 14 -11.10 -5.45 -12.87
C GLY A 14 -12.06 -5.05 -11.75
N GLY A 15 -11.74 -5.39 -10.49
CA GLY A 15 -12.45 -4.92 -9.30
C GLY A 15 -11.89 -3.59 -8.78
N ALA A 16 -12.57 -2.99 -7.82
CA ALA A 16 -12.14 -1.77 -7.12
C ALA A 16 -12.86 -1.67 -5.77
N TYR A 17 -12.34 -0.85 -4.86
CA TYR A 17 -13.10 -0.45 -3.66
C TYR A 17 -14.05 0.70 -3.97
N SER A 18 -13.64 1.60 -4.85
CA SER A 18 -14.50 2.67 -5.36
C SER A 18 -13.99 3.19 -6.72
N ASP A 19 -14.92 3.74 -7.50
CA ASP A 19 -14.64 4.64 -8.60
C ASP A 19 -15.00 6.05 -8.12
N GLU A 20 -14.00 6.88 -7.87
CA GLU A 20 -14.15 8.09 -7.07
C GLU A 20 -14.90 7.81 -5.75
N TRP A 21 -16.16 8.27 -5.64
CA TRP A 21 -17.01 8.10 -4.45
C TRP A 21 -18.10 7.03 -4.60
N ASP A 22 -18.17 6.38 -5.76
CA ASP A 22 -19.07 5.25 -6.01
C ASP A 22 -18.44 3.95 -5.51
N LEU A 23 -18.95 3.42 -4.41
CA LEU A 23 -18.42 2.22 -3.75
C LEU A 23 -18.68 0.97 -4.58
N LYS A 24 -17.65 0.14 -4.77
CA LYS A 24 -17.63 -1.02 -5.67
C LYS A 24 -17.43 -2.36 -4.96
N PHE A 25 -17.66 -2.42 -3.65
CA PHE A 25 -17.45 -3.66 -2.89
C PHE A 25 -18.42 -4.78 -3.28
N THR A 26 -19.61 -4.44 -3.77
CA THR A 26 -20.63 -5.40 -4.20
C THR A 26 -20.64 -5.67 -5.71
N ASP A 27 -19.73 -5.08 -6.46
CA ASP A 27 -19.60 -5.37 -7.89
C ASP A 27 -19.09 -6.81 -8.10
N ASP A 28 -19.62 -7.50 -9.10
CA ASP A 28 -19.26 -8.89 -9.41
C ASP A 28 -17.74 -9.12 -9.55
N LYS A 29 -17.02 -8.17 -10.16
CA LYS A 29 -15.56 -8.28 -10.33
C LYS A 29 -14.82 -8.17 -9.00
N THR A 30 -15.28 -7.31 -8.12
CA THR A 30 -14.72 -7.16 -6.77
C THR A 30 -14.99 -8.40 -5.94
N ILE A 31 -16.23 -8.91 -5.93
CA ILE A 31 -16.60 -10.15 -5.24
C ILE A 31 -15.72 -11.31 -5.73
N LYS A 32 -15.61 -11.53 -7.04
CA LYS A 32 -14.78 -12.59 -7.61
C LYS A 32 -13.28 -12.45 -7.27
N ALA A 33 -12.77 -11.21 -7.22
CA ALA A 33 -11.39 -10.97 -6.82
C ALA A 33 -11.15 -11.36 -5.36
N VAL A 34 -12.10 -11.06 -4.47
CA VAL A 34 -12.02 -11.40 -3.05
C VAL A 34 -12.28 -12.89 -2.80
N GLU A 35 -13.16 -13.54 -3.59
CA GLU A 35 -13.32 -15.01 -3.60
C GLU A 35 -12.00 -15.70 -3.99
N TRP A 36 -11.31 -15.19 -5.02
CA TRP A 36 -9.99 -15.69 -5.38
C TRP A 36 -8.98 -15.52 -4.23
N LEU A 37 -8.96 -14.38 -3.54
CA LEU A 37 -8.09 -14.19 -2.37
C LEU A 37 -8.40 -15.21 -1.28
N LYS A 38 -9.69 -15.41 -1.00
CA LYS A 38 -10.14 -16.42 -0.05
C LYS A 38 -9.69 -17.82 -0.44
N ASP A 39 -9.78 -18.18 -1.72
CA ASP A 39 -9.39 -19.49 -2.24
C ASP A 39 -7.88 -19.73 -2.11
N ILE A 40 -7.04 -18.78 -2.57
CA ILE A 40 -5.58 -18.97 -2.50
C ILE A 40 -5.03 -19.00 -1.07
N THR A 41 -5.79 -18.48 -0.10
CA THR A 41 -5.44 -18.50 1.33
C THR A 41 -6.11 -19.66 2.08
N ASP A 42 -6.76 -20.60 1.39
CA ASP A 42 -7.29 -21.81 2.00
C ASP A 42 -6.13 -22.79 2.27
N GLU A 43 -6.04 -23.29 3.50
CA GLU A 43 -5.01 -24.24 3.90
C GLU A 43 -4.99 -25.51 3.04
N LYS A 44 -6.15 -25.90 2.47
CA LYS A 44 -6.27 -27.04 1.57
C LYS A 44 -5.56 -26.82 0.24
N ASN A 45 -5.49 -25.57 -0.21
CA ASN A 45 -4.83 -25.22 -1.47
C ASN A 45 -3.31 -25.03 -1.29
N GLY A 46 -2.86 -24.66 -0.09
CA GLY A 46 -1.46 -24.57 0.29
C GLY A 46 -0.62 -23.53 -0.45
N TYR A 47 -1.26 -22.53 -1.11
CA TYR A 47 -0.54 -21.55 -1.93
C TYR A 47 0.00 -20.39 -1.11
N SER A 48 -0.83 -19.82 -0.28
CA SER A 48 -0.49 -18.61 0.46
C SER A 48 -1.23 -18.54 1.79
N TYR A 49 -0.81 -17.63 2.63
CA TYR A 49 -1.46 -17.30 3.88
C TYR A 49 -1.27 -15.80 4.18
N VAL A 50 -2.05 -15.30 5.10
CA VAL A 50 -1.89 -13.95 5.63
C VAL A 50 -1.26 -14.07 7.02
N GLY A 51 -0.01 -13.62 7.15
CA GLY A 51 0.72 -13.63 8.41
C GLY A 51 0.47 -12.39 9.25
N ASN A 52 0.75 -12.48 10.54
CA ASN A 52 0.69 -11.35 11.47
C ASN A 52 1.93 -10.45 11.34
N ASP A 53 3.09 -11.04 11.05
CA ASP A 53 4.35 -10.35 10.79
C ASP A 53 5.01 -10.94 9.54
N MET A 54 4.54 -10.51 8.39
CA MET A 54 4.96 -11.05 7.10
C MET A 54 6.44 -10.80 6.82
N ALA A 55 7.00 -9.69 7.31
CA ALA A 55 8.42 -9.38 7.14
C ALA A 55 9.29 -10.38 7.91
N MET A 56 8.98 -10.64 9.17
CA MET A 56 9.68 -11.62 9.98
C MET A 56 9.50 -13.04 9.42
N GLU A 57 8.29 -13.41 9.04
CA GLU A 57 7.99 -14.76 8.52
C GLU A 57 8.73 -15.03 7.21
N PHE A 58 8.79 -14.06 6.31
CA PHE A 58 9.59 -14.18 5.09
C PHE A 58 11.09 -14.17 5.41
N GLY A 59 11.58 -13.22 6.20
CA GLY A 59 13.00 -13.11 6.57
C GLY A 59 13.57 -14.34 7.27
N THR A 60 12.71 -15.12 7.94
CA THR A 60 13.09 -16.42 8.56
C THR A 60 12.94 -17.61 7.62
N GLY A 61 12.51 -17.43 6.38
CA GLY A 61 12.38 -18.46 5.37
C GLY A 61 11.10 -19.30 5.47
N ARG A 62 10.08 -18.84 6.21
CA ARG A 62 8.76 -19.54 6.27
C ARG A 62 7.96 -19.41 4.99
N ALA A 63 8.21 -18.37 4.19
CA ALA A 63 7.59 -18.14 2.90
C ALA A 63 8.67 -17.95 1.83
N ALA A 64 8.45 -18.47 0.63
CA ALA A 64 9.34 -18.28 -0.52
C ALA A 64 9.18 -16.92 -1.19
N ALA A 65 8.06 -16.26 -0.99
CA ALA A 65 7.76 -14.93 -1.49
C ALA A 65 6.79 -14.19 -0.55
N THR A 66 6.83 -12.88 -0.56
CA THR A 66 5.90 -12.02 0.19
C THR A 66 5.62 -10.74 -0.58
N VAL A 67 4.51 -10.08 -0.26
CA VAL A 67 4.19 -8.73 -0.75
C VAL A 67 4.23 -7.79 0.44
N LEU A 68 5.14 -6.83 0.39
CA LEU A 68 5.40 -5.91 1.49
C LEU A 68 5.57 -4.46 0.99
N SER A 69 5.68 -3.54 1.92
CA SER A 69 6.09 -2.17 1.64
C SER A 69 7.56 -2.10 1.22
N THR A 70 7.89 -1.18 0.32
CA THR A 70 9.29 -0.83 0.04
C THR A 70 10.02 -0.34 1.29
N GLY A 71 9.31 0.19 2.28
CA GLY A 71 9.87 0.61 3.58
C GLY A 71 10.39 -0.54 4.45
N ASP A 72 10.06 -1.78 4.12
CA ASP A 72 10.57 -2.97 4.85
C ASP A 72 11.90 -3.48 4.26
N LEU A 73 12.32 -2.97 3.08
CA LEU A 73 13.39 -3.55 2.29
C LEU A 73 14.75 -3.54 3.00
N ALA A 74 15.14 -2.40 3.61
CA ALA A 74 16.42 -2.33 4.30
C ALA A 74 16.47 -3.31 5.48
N GLY A 75 15.42 -3.33 6.32
CA GLY A 75 15.33 -4.26 7.44
C GLY A 75 15.35 -5.73 7.01
N LEU A 76 14.70 -6.06 5.89
CA LEU A 76 14.75 -7.41 5.33
C LEU A 76 16.13 -7.75 4.78
N THR A 77 16.82 -6.82 4.12
CA THR A 77 18.17 -7.02 3.62
C THR A 77 19.15 -7.34 4.75
N ASP A 78 18.98 -6.70 5.90
CA ASP A 78 19.83 -6.89 7.07
C ASP A 78 19.52 -8.20 7.83
N THR A 79 18.28 -8.67 7.80
CA THR A 79 17.80 -9.77 8.65
C THR A 79 17.63 -11.10 7.93
N ALA A 80 17.38 -11.10 6.63
CA ALA A 80 17.24 -12.33 5.84
C ALA A 80 18.55 -13.12 5.81
N LYS A 81 18.43 -14.45 6.03
CA LYS A 81 19.58 -15.36 6.01
C LYS A 81 19.72 -16.09 4.67
N PHE A 82 19.21 -15.49 3.62
CA PHE A 82 19.23 -16.00 2.25
C PHE A 82 19.39 -14.83 1.27
N GLU A 83 19.70 -15.14 0.02
CA GLU A 83 19.77 -14.12 -1.03
C GLU A 83 18.37 -13.57 -1.31
N LEU A 84 18.17 -12.28 -1.08
CA LEU A 84 16.92 -11.56 -1.25
C LEU A 84 16.82 -10.98 -2.67
N GLY A 85 15.71 -11.24 -3.34
CA GLY A 85 15.35 -10.59 -4.60
C GLY A 85 14.04 -9.80 -4.48
N THR A 86 13.92 -8.76 -5.29
CA THR A 86 12.68 -8.00 -5.44
C THR A 86 12.14 -8.09 -6.86
N ALA A 87 10.83 -8.03 -7.01
CA ALA A 87 10.14 -8.03 -8.29
C ALA A 87 8.97 -7.05 -8.26
N PHE A 88 8.47 -6.70 -9.43
CA PHE A 88 7.25 -5.90 -9.56
C PHE A 88 6.06 -6.61 -8.92
N LEU A 89 5.17 -5.85 -8.31
CA LEU A 89 3.86 -6.38 -7.96
C LEU A 89 3.19 -6.89 -9.24
N PRO A 90 2.77 -8.17 -9.27
CA PRO A 90 2.28 -8.78 -10.51
C PRO A 90 1.06 -8.07 -11.08
N ASN A 91 1.13 -7.79 -12.37
CA ASN A 91 0.04 -7.20 -13.16
C ASN A 91 -0.23 -8.03 -14.42
N PRO A 92 -0.83 -9.23 -14.27
CA PRO A 92 -0.95 -10.19 -15.37
C PRO A 92 -1.86 -9.73 -16.51
N THR A 93 -2.75 -8.77 -16.27
CA THR A 93 -3.69 -8.27 -17.29
C THR A 93 -3.19 -6.99 -17.98
N GLY A 94 -2.16 -6.34 -17.43
CA GLY A 94 -1.73 -5.00 -17.86
C GLY A 94 -2.66 -3.86 -17.42
N GLU A 95 -3.81 -4.17 -16.82
CA GLU A 95 -4.80 -3.17 -16.35
C GLU A 95 -4.66 -2.87 -14.85
N GLY A 96 -3.93 -3.71 -14.13
CA GLY A 96 -3.63 -3.52 -12.73
C GLY A 96 -2.55 -2.45 -12.52
N ALA A 97 -2.30 -2.13 -11.30
CA ALA A 97 -1.27 -1.18 -10.91
C ALA A 97 -0.73 -1.51 -9.52
N CYS A 98 0.43 -0.95 -9.19
CA CYS A 98 0.93 -0.94 -7.83
C CYS A 98 0.22 0.20 -7.05
N PRO A 99 -0.43 -0.07 -5.90
CA PRO A 99 -1.03 0.99 -5.12
C PRO A 99 0.05 1.86 -4.49
N THR A 100 -0.08 3.20 -4.63
CA THR A 100 0.80 4.11 -3.91
C THR A 100 0.60 3.96 -2.41
N GLY A 101 1.66 4.14 -1.65
CA GLY A 101 1.65 4.14 -0.20
C GLY A 101 2.71 5.11 0.31
N GLY A 102 2.89 5.16 1.62
CA GLY A 102 3.90 5.98 2.26
C GLY A 102 3.34 6.85 3.35
N ALA A 103 4.15 7.84 3.78
CA ALA A 103 3.79 8.82 4.77
C ALA A 103 4.00 10.23 4.22
N GLY A 104 3.26 11.18 4.74
CA GLY A 104 3.38 12.60 4.40
C GLY A 104 3.55 13.46 5.64
N LEU A 105 4.22 14.59 5.47
CA LEU A 105 4.32 15.63 6.50
C LEU A 105 3.30 16.72 6.20
N ALA A 106 2.53 17.13 7.21
CA ALA A 106 1.52 18.17 7.08
C ALA A 106 1.71 19.24 8.15
N ILE A 107 1.33 20.47 7.81
CA ILE A 107 1.38 21.63 8.71
C ILE A 107 -0.06 22.01 9.07
N PRO A 108 -0.47 21.89 10.35
CA PRO A 108 -1.80 22.33 10.76
C PRO A 108 -2.04 23.83 10.49
N ALA A 109 -3.19 24.15 9.88
CA ALA A 109 -3.53 25.54 9.55
C ALA A 109 -3.68 26.43 10.79
N GLY A 110 -4.11 25.87 11.93
CA GLY A 110 -4.41 26.62 13.16
C GLY A 110 -3.21 27.02 14.02
N ILE A 111 -1.99 26.70 13.63
CA ILE A 111 -0.79 27.10 14.39
C ILE A 111 -0.28 28.49 13.94
N SER A 112 0.51 29.16 14.80
CA SER A 112 1.05 30.49 14.50
C SER A 112 1.94 30.49 13.25
N LYS A 113 2.02 31.62 12.54
CA LYS A 113 2.86 31.79 11.34
C LYS A 113 4.32 31.43 11.58
N ASN A 114 4.87 31.77 12.74
CA ASN A 114 6.26 31.43 13.08
C ASN A 114 6.45 29.91 13.19
N ARG A 115 5.48 29.18 13.76
CA ARG A 115 5.51 27.71 13.80
C ARG A 115 5.33 27.09 12.44
N GLN A 116 4.47 27.67 11.59
CA GLN A 116 4.32 27.23 10.19
C GLN A 116 5.63 27.38 9.43
N LEU A 117 6.31 28.54 9.56
CA LEU A 117 7.61 28.77 8.92
C LEU A 117 8.71 27.80 9.43
N ALA A 118 8.73 27.53 10.73
CA ALA A 118 9.66 26.55 11.30
C ALA A 118 9.37 25.14 10.76
N ALA A 119 8.11 24.75 10.66
CA ALA A 119 7.70 23.46 10.10
C ALA A 119 8.07 23.35 8.61
N ILE A 120 7.87 24.40 7.81
CA ILE A 120 8.29 24.42 6.39
C ILE A 120 9.79 24.19 6.27
N LYS A 121 10.62 24.88 7.08
CA LYS A 121 12.07 24.70 7.08
C LYS A 121 12.48 23.27 7.46
N LEU A 122 11.79 22.67 8.44
CA LEU A 122 12.03 21.28 8.82
C LEU A 122 11.67 20.32 7.70
N ILE A 123 10.50 20.50 7.06
CA ILE A 123 10.07 19.68 5.93
C ILE A 123 11.07 19.79 4.77
N ASP A 124 11.47 21.01 4.42
CA ASP A 124 12.43 21.23 3.34
C ASP A 124 13.80 20.59 3.66
N PHE A 125 14.25 20.68 4.90
CA PHE A 125 15.47 20.00 5.35
C PHE A 125 15.33 18.47 5.25
N ILE A 126 14.26 17.86 5.78
CA ILE A 126 14.08 16.41 5.77
C ILE A 126 13.92 15.87 4.34
N THR A 127 13.29 16.65 3.46
CA THR A 127 13.01 16.25 2.08
C THR A 127 13.98 16.85 1.05
N ASN A 128 15.10 17.44 1.45
CA ASN A 128 16.12 17.89 0.51
C ASN A 128 16.78 16.68 -0.19
N GLU A 129 17.58 16.93 -1.20
CA GLU A 129 18.19 15.88 -2.02
C GLU A 129 19.05 14.91 -1.19
N GLU A 130 19.92 15.43 -0.34
CA GLU A 130 20.81 14.64 0.50
C GLU A 130 20.04 13.76 1.48
N ASN A 131 19.11 14.36 2.22
CA ASN A 131 18.35 13.62 3.24
C ASN A 131 17.36 12.62 2.65
N THR A 132 16.78 12.89 1.48
CA THR A 132 15.91 11.89 0.83
C THR A 132 16.70 10.73 0.23
N CYS A 133 17.94 10.96 -0.24
CA CYS A 133 18.86 9.87 -0.59
C CYS A 133 19.21 9.04 0.65
N TYR A 134 19.62 9.69 1.74
CA TYR A 134 19.91 9.00 3.00
C TYR A 134 18.74 8.13 3.47
N TRP A 135 17.53 8.70 3.47
CA TRP A 135 16.32 7.97 3.86
C TRP A 135 16.05 6.77 2.95
N SER A 136 16.15 6.96 1.65
CA SER A 136 15.96 5.89 0.65
C SER A 136 16.93 4.73 0.86
N GLN A 137 18.20 5.02 1.07
CA GLN A 137 19.26 4.02 1.24
C GLN A 137 19.13 3.23 2.54
N ASN A 138 18.62 3.85 3.62
CA ASN A 138 18.56 3.23 4.94
C ASN A 138 17.21 2.61 5.28
N VAL A 139 16.17 2.89 4.50
CA VAL A 139 14.81 2.37 4.74
C VAL A 139 14.31 1.53 3.56
N GLY A 140 14.51 2.01 2.32
CA GLY A 140 14.03 1.36 1.11
C GLY A 140 12.93 2.13 0.38
N TYR A 141 12.38 3.20 0.97
CA TYR A 141 11.46 4.08 0.26
C TYR A 141 12.13 4.76 -0.94
N MET A 142 11.36 5.04 -1.97
CA MET A 142 11.83 5.84 -3.10
C MET A 142 12.14 7.26 -2.65
N PRO A 143 13.18 7.91 -3.24
CA PRO A 143 13.43 9.33 -3.01
C PRO A 143 12.21 10.18 -3.39
N VAL A 144 11.91 11.21 -2.61
CA VAL A 144 10.75 12.09 -2.86
C VAL A 144 11.07 13.29 -3.75
N ARG A 145 12.31 13.39 -4.24
CA ARG A 145 12.75 14.40 -5.21
C ARG A 145 13.33 13.74 -6.45
N SER A 146 12.94 14.20 -7.62
CA SER A 146 13.48 13.71 -8.89
C SER A 146 15.00 13.91 -8.99
N THR A 147 15.51 15.04 -8.48
CA THR A 147 16.96 15.31 -8.45
C THR A 147 17.74 14.28 -7.62
N ALA A 148 17.14 13.72 -6.60
CA ALA A 148 17.76 12.67 -5.81
C ALA A 148 17.92 11.34 -6.57
N VAL A 149 17.02 11.06 -7.50
CA VAL A 149 17.14 9.86 -8.38
C VAL A 149 18.34 10.01 -9.32
N ASP A 150 18.64 11.24 -9.74
CA ASP A 150 19.78 11.56 -10.63
C ASP A 150 21.09 11.79 -9.88
N ASN A 151 21.07 11.83 -8.55
CA ASN A 151 22.25 12.00 -7.72
C ASN A 151 23.24 10.84 -7.91
N GLU A 152 24.54 11.14 -8.07
CA GLU A 152 25.57 10.14 -8.43
C GLU A 152 25.78 9.09 -7.30
N ASP A 153 25.69 9.51 -6.02
CA ASP A 153 25.81 8.57 -4.89
C ASP A 153 24.59 7.66 -4.82
N GLN A 154 23.41 8.18 -5.12
CA GLN A 154 22.18 7.37 -5.20
C GLN A 154 22.22 6.38 -6.34
N LYS A 155 22.69 6.79 -7.52
CA LYS A 155 22.89 5.88 -8.68
C LYS A 155 23.89 4.78 -8.36
N LYS A 156 25.00 5.14 -7.72
CA LYS A 156 26.00 4.15 -7.29
C LYS A 156 25.41 3.18 -6.29
N PHE A 157 24.71 3.69 -5.27
CA PHE A 157 24.05 2.85 -4.28
C PHE A 157 23.08 1.85 -4.93
N MET A 158 22.19 2.31 -5.83
CA MET A 158 21.24 1.44 -6.53
C MET A 158 21.91 0.40 -7.41
N LYS A 159 23.03 0.74 -8.05
CA LYS A 159 23.83 -0.22 -8.83
C LYS A 159 24.40 -1.34 -7.96
N ASP A 160 24.88 -0.98 -6.78
CA ASP A 160 25.44 -1.93 -5.81
C ASP A 160 24.34 -2.69 -5.05
N ASN A 161 23.10 -2.16 -5.02
CA ASN A 161 21.93 -2.69 -4.32
C ASN A 161 20.69 -2.73 -5.24
N PRO A 162 20.64 -3.61 -6.25
CA PRO A 162 19.62 -3.58 -7.31
C PRO A 162 18.18 -3.75 -6.81
N ASN A 163 17.98 -4.34 -5.65
CA ASN A 163 16.66 -4.48 -5.04
C ASN A 163 15.98 -3.13 -4.74
N PHE A 164 16.77 -2.10 -4.43
CA PHE A 164 16.27 -0.76 -4.14
C PHE A 164 15.81 0.00 -5.40
N GLU A 165 16.20 -0.45 -6.58
CA GLU A 165 15.80 0.16 -7.85
C GLU A 165 14.43 -0.34 -8.35
N THR A 166 13.98 -1.49 -7.88
CA THR A 166 12.76 -2.16 -8.37
C THR A 166 11.52 -1.27 -8.24
N ALA A 167 11.33 -0.61 -7.11
CA ALA A 167 10.19 0.29 -6.88
C ALA A 167 10.22 1.51 -7.81
N ILE A 168 11.42 2.07 -8.07
CA ILE A 168 11.60 3.21 -8.99
C ILE A 168 11.23 2.78 -10.41
N LYS A 169 11.64 1.60 -10.83
CA LYS A 169 11.29 1.04 -12.15
C LYS A 169 9.81 0.75 -12.31
N GLN A 170 9.12 0.38 -11.22
CA GLN A 170 7.67 0.13 -11.24
C GLN A 170 6.84 1.42 -11.13
N LEU A 171 7.44 2.56 -10.81
CA LEU A 171 6.71 3.83 -10.60
C LEU A 171 5.75 4.20 -11.76
N PRO A 172 6.07 3.98 -13.05
CA PRO A 172 5.12 4.23 -14.13
C PRO A 172 3.83 3.40 -14.08
N GLU A 173 3.85 2.27 -13.38
CA GLU A 173 2.70 1.37 -13.19
C GLU A 173 1.98 1.61 -11.86
N THR A 174 2.33 2.66 -11.12
CA THR A 174 1.66 2.99 -9.86
C THR A 174 0.45 3.88 -10.10
N ARG A 175 -0.54 3.76 -9.25
CA ARG A 175 -1.70 4.67 -9.22
C ARG A 175 -2.11 5.00 -7.79
N PRO A 176 -2.82 6.11 -7.59
CA PRO A 176 -3.44 6.42 -6.30
C PRO A 176 -4.37 5.31 -5.86
N GLN A 177 -4.44 5.10 -4.56
CA GLN A 177 -5.40 4.18 -3.95
C GLN A 177 -6.83 4.69 -4.15
N ASP A 178 -7.79 3.75 -4.11
CA ASP A 178 -9.20 4.09 -4.24
C ASP A 178 -9.67 5.00 -3.08
N ASN A 179 -10.50 6.00 -3.40
CA ASN A 179 -10.98 6.99 -2.44
C ASN A 179 -11.64 6.38 -1.21
N ALA A 180 -12.38 5.29 -1.41
CA ALA A 180 -13.05 4.57 -0.32
C ALA A 180 -12.09 4.15 0.80
N ARG A 181 -10.84 3.80 0.47
CA ARG A 181 -9.87 3.40 1.47
C ARG A 181 -9.17 4.58 2.14
N VAL A 182 -8.82 5.61 1.35
CA VAL A 182 -7.93 6.69 1.79
C VAL A 182 -8.67 7.83 2.47
N PHE A 183 -9.86 8.17 1.95
CA PHE A 183 -10.55 9.40 2.34
C PHE A 183 -11.79 9.17 3.20
N LEU A 184 -12.27 7.94 3.35
CA LEU A 184 -13.33 7.66 4.31
C LEU A 184 -12.74 7.43 5.71
N PRO A 185 -13.13 8.19 6.73
CA PRO A 185 -12.62 8.01 8.08
C PRO A 185 -12.82 6.59 8.61
N GLY A 186 -11.74 5.93 9.03
CA GLY A 186 -11.78 4.57 9.56
C GLY A 186 -11.90 3.45 8.52
N ALA A 187 -11.98 3.77 7.21
CA ALA A 187 -12.19 2.76 6.17
C ALA A 187 -11.07 1.72 6.08
N ASP A 188 -9.84 2.10 6.36
CA ASP A 188 -8.72 1.14 6.37
C ASP A 188 -8.94 0.00 7.38
N GLN A 189 -9.41 0.35 8.58
CA GLN A 189 -9.75 -0.61 9.62
C GLN A 189 -10.96 -1.46 9.27
N GLU A 190 -12.02 -0.86 8.70
CA GLU A 190 -13.22 -1.57 8.26
C GLU A 190 -12.91 -2.56 7.14
N ILE A 191 -12.13 -2.16 6.14
CA ILE A 191 -11.69 -3.03 5.04
C ILE A 191 -10.80 -4.15 5.59
N GLY A 192 -9.83 -3.82 6.45
CA GLY A 192 -8.97 -4.81 7.09
C GLY A 192 -9.75 -5.86 7.88
N GLY A 193 -10.69 -5.43 8.71
CA GLY A 193 -11.56 -6.32 9.49
C GLY A 193 -12.49 -7.18 8.61
N ALA A 194 -12.98 -6.65 7.49
CA ALA A 194 -13.76 -7.42 6.53
C ALA A 194 -12.90 -8.53 5.88
N PHE A 195 -11.69 -8.21 5.46
CA PHE A 195 -10.78 -9.21 4.90
C PHE A 195 -10.35 -10.26 5.92
N GLU A 196 -10.10 -9.87 7.16
CA GLU A 196 -9.82 -10.83 8.23
C GLU A 196 -10.96 -11.85 8.40
N LYS A 197 -12.22 -11.39 8.44
CA LYS A 197 -13.40 -12.28 8.47
C LYS A 197 -13.43 -13.26 7.31
N ILE A 198 -13.10 -12.78 6.09
CA ILE A 198 -13.13 -13.61 4.89
C ILE A 198 -11.96 -14.60 4.87
N VAL A 199 -10.74 -14.16 5.16
CA VAL A 199 -9.53 -14.97 5.00
C VAL A 199 -9.32 -15.92 6.17
N THR A 200 -9.54 -15.44 7.41
CA THR A 200 -9.29 -16.20 8.64
C THR A 200 -10.52 -16.99 9.07
N ASN A 201 -11.69 -16.34 9.18
CA ASN A 201 -12.91 -16.99 9.63
C ASN A 201 -13.64 -17.74 8.51
N ARG A 202 -13.22 -17.54 7.25
CA ARG A 202 -13.83 -18.16 6.06
C ARG A 202 -15.28 -17.74 5.84
N ASP A 203 -15.67 -16.56 6.32
CA ASP A 203 -17.01 -16.00 6.17
C ASP A 203 -17.42 -15.85 4.70
N ASP A 204 -18.72 -15.73 4.44
CA ASP A 204 -19.27 -15.52 3.10
C ASP A 204 -18.83 -14.16 2.53
N VAL A 205 -18.19 -14.17 1.38
CA VAL A 205 -17.59 -12.98 0.74
C VAL A 205 -18.67 -11.95 0.41
N THR A 206 -19.75 -12.37 -0.23
CA THR A 206 -20.82 -11.46 -0.68
C THR A 206 -21.49 -10.79 0.52
N LYS A 207 -21.75 -11.54 1.58
CA LYS A 207 -22.35 -11.01 2.81
C LYS A 207 -21.43 -9.98 3.47
N VAL A 208 -20.16 -10.34 3.68
CA VAL A 208 -19.18 -9.45 4.35
C VAL A 208 -18.97 -8.16 3.55
N LEU A 209 -18.81 -8.25 2.23
CA LEU A 209 -18.63 -7.08 1.38
C LEU A 209 -19.89 -6.21 1.28
N THR A 210 -21.09 -6.81 1.32
CA THR A 210 -22.36 -6.07 1.39
C THR A 210 -22.46 -5.27 2.68
N ASP A 211 -22.11 -5.86 3.81
CA ASP A 211 -22.16 -5.19 5.10
C ASP A 211 -21.08 -4.10 5.20
N LEU A 212 -19.87 -4.35 4.67
CA LEU A 212 -18.81 -3.36 4.55
C LEU A 212 -19.25 -2.15 3.71
N GLN A 213 -19.83 -2.39 2.53
CA GLN A 213 -20.31 -1.31 1.65
C GLN A 213 -21.36 -0.44 2.35
N LYS A 214 -22.30 -1.02 3.08
CA LYS A 214 -23.30 -0.26 3.86
C LYS A 214 -22.64 0.62 4.93
N THR A 215 -21.64 0.08 5.63
CA THR A 215 -20.90 0.81 6.67
C THR A 215 -20.16 2.00 6.03
N LEU A 216 -19.40 1.77 4.97
CA LEU A 216 -18.62 2.82 4.31
C LEU A 216 -19.52 3.85 3.61
N GLN A 217 -20.67 3.43 3.04
CA GLN A 217 -21.65 4.35 2.48
C GLN A 217 -22.21 5.29 3.55
N SER A 218 -22.53 4.76 4.74
CA SER A 218 -22.98 5.58 5.86
C SER A 218 -21.91 6.60 6.30
N ILE A 219 -20.63 6.19 6.33
CA ILE A 219 -19.52 7.12 6.62
C ILE A 219 -19.43 8.21 5.56
N TYR A 220 -19.48 7.83 4.28
CA TYR A 220 -19.47 8.79 3.18
C TYR A 220 -20.60 9.80 3.29
N ASP A 221 -21.85 9.35 3.43
CA ASP A 221 -23.03 10.22 3.45
C ASP A 221 -23.02 11.19 4.65
N ASN A 222 -22.56 10.74 5.82
CA ASN A 222 -22.61 11.54 7.03
C ASN A 222 -21.37 12.42 7.26
N GLN A 223 -20.21 12.03 6.80
CA GLN A 223 -18.95 12.70 7.18
C GLN A 223 -18.20 13.33 6.01
N VAL A 224 -18.29 12.78 4.79
CA VAL A 224 -17.48 13.22 3.66
C VAL A 224 -18.31 14.06 2.68
N LYS A 225 -19.45 13.55 2.23
CA LYS A 225 -20.33 14.19 1.24
C LYS A 225 -20.71 15.62 1.61
N THR A 226 -20.92 15.89 2.89
CA THR A 226 -21.27 17.21 3.41
C THR A 226 -20.11 18.21 3.37
N VAL A 227 -18.88 17.73 3.26
CA VAL A 227 -17.65 18.55 3.22
C VAL A 227 -17.21 18.83 1.78
N ILE A 228 -17.27 17.81 0.90
CA ILE A 228 -16.81 17.95 -0.49
C ILE A 228 -17.79 18.72 -1.39
N ASN A 229 -19.06 18.81 -1.01
CA ASN A 229 -20.09 19.57 -1.76
C ASN A 229 -20.25 21.02 -1.26
N LYS A 230 -19.32 21.55 -0.47
CA LYS A 230 -19.23 22.95 -0.06
C LYS A 230 -18.27 23.72 -0.95
#